data_0730418d807d2e72aab610ceb6f1addb
#
_entry.id   0730418d807d2e72aab610ceb6f1addb
#
_cell.length_a   1.000
_cell.length_b   1.000
_cell.length_c   1.000
_cell.angle_alpha   90.00
_cell.angle_beta   90.00
_cell.angle_gamma   90.00
#
_symmetry.space_group_name_H-M   'P 1'
#
loop_
_entity.id
_entity.type
_entity.pdbx_description
1 polymer ?
#
loop_
_entity_poly.entity_id
_entity_poly.type
_entity_poly.pdbx_seq_one_letter_code
_entity_poly.pdbx_strand_id
1 'polypeptide(L)'
;ADSVIGEGGQGYAVLERTIDEGIMAVGSEAVGCMEKLYKETVEYCRQREQFGQAIGKFQVLQHRMVDMFMEHEQSKSLMFMAAMRMDEGYGPEAQKAISAFKVQIGKSGKFVGQNAVQLHGGMGMTEELSIGHYFKRLTIIDTLFGNADFHLKRFGAL
;
A
#
# COMPACT_ATOMS: atom_id res chain seq x y z
N ALA A 1 -27.58 -2.96 29.81
CA ALA A 1 -26.32 -2.68 30.54
C ALA A 1 -25.21 -3.69 30.18
N ASP A 2 -25.57 -4.94 29.88
CA ASP A 2 -24.61 -6.03 29.65
C ASP A 2 -23.91 -6.00 28.26
N SER A 3 -24.23 -5.02 27.42
CA SER A 3 -23.68 -4.84 26.07
C SER A 3 -22.58 -3.76 25.99
N VAL A 4 -22.22 -3.13 27.11
CA VAL A 4 -21.20 -2.09 27.16
C VAL A 4 -19.83 -2.75 27.39
N ILE A 5 -18.91 -2.52 26.47
CA ILE A 5 -17.50 -2.98 26.56
C ILE A 5 -16.66 -1.84 27.12
N GLY A 6 -16.04 -2.04 28.29
CA GLY A 6 -15.22 -1.05 28.97
C GLY A 6 -16.03 -0.04 29.81
N GLU A 7 -15.39 1.03 30.22
CA GLU A 7 -16.01 2.10 31.02
C GLU A 7 -16.66 3.16 30.16
N GLY A 8 -17.78 3.71 30.63
CA GLY A 8 -18.49 4.79 29.94
C GLY A 8 -17.59 6.01 29.72
N GLY A 9 -17.53 6.52 28.47
CA GLY A 9 -16.71 7.65 28.07
C GLY A 9 -15.30 7.32 27.59
N GLN A 10 -14.81 6.08 27.74
CA GLN A 10 -13.45 5.69 27.29
C GLN A 10 -13.42 4.92 25.97
N GLY A 11 -14.57 4.73 25.32
CA GLY A 11 -14.66 3.94 24.08
C GLY A 11 -13.85 4.48 22.91
N TYR A 12 -13.61 5.80 22.83
CA TYR A 12 -12.86 6.42 21.74
C TYR A 12 -11.40 5.93 21.67
N ALA A 13 -10.72 5.85 22.82
CA ALA A 13 -9.32 5.40 22.87
C ALA A 13 -9.17 3.94 22.40
N VAL A 14 -10.12 3.09 22.76
CA VAL A 14 -10.16 1.69 22.31
C VAL A 14 -10.42 1.61 20.81
N LEU A 15 -11.37 2.40 20.29
CA LEU A 15 -11.69 2.45 18.88
C LEU A 15 -10.51 2.96 18.05
N GLU A 16 -9.83 4.03 18.48
CA GLU A 16 -8.67 4.59 17.80
C GLU A 16 -7.55 3.56 17.66
N ARG A 17 -7.23 2.86 18.74
CA ARG A 17 -6.25 1.77 18.71
C ARG A 17 -6.67 0.65 17.75
N THR A 18 -7.92 0.23 17.79
CA THR A 18 -8.45 -0.83 16.90
C THR A 18 -8.36 -0.42 15.43
N ILE A 19 -8.64 0.85 15.12
CA ILE A 19 -8.48 1.40 13.76
C ILE A 19 -7.01 1.35 13.33
N ASP A 20 -6.09 1.75 14.19
CA ASP A 20 -4.64 1.74 13.90
C ASP A 20 -4.11 0.31 13.69
N GLU A 21 -4.56 -0.66 14.47
CA GLU A 21 -4.29 -2.09 14.23
C GLU A 21 -4.87 -2.56 12.88
N GLY A 22 -6.08 -2.11 12.52
CA GLY A 22 -6.70 -2.34 11.22
C GLY A 22 -5.89 -1.74 10.07
N ILE A 23 -5.33 -0.53 10.25
CA ILE A 23 -4.44 0.11 9.27
C ILE A 23 -3.19 -0.74 9.04
N MET A 24 -2.59 -1.26 10.10
CA MET A 24 -1.41 -2.13 9.98
C MET A 24 -1.73 -3.40 9.20
N ALA A 25 -2.88 -4.01 9.44
CA ALA A 25 -3.30 -5.22 8.73
C ALA A 25 -3.51 -4.97 7.24
N VAL A 26 -4.35 -3.99 6.86
CA VAL A 26 -4.61 -3.69 5.43
C VAL A 26 -3.40 -3.06 4.75
N GLY A 27 -2.55 -2.35 5.48
CA GLY A 27 -1.30 -1.81 4.96
C GLY A 27 -0.30 -2.90 4.62
N SER A 28 -0.18 -3.93 5.45
CA SER A 28 0.66 -5.10 5.19
C SER A 28 0.16 -5.88 3.97
N GLU A 29 -1.15 -6.02 3.80
CA GLU A 29 -1.76 -6.56 2.58
C GLU A 29 -1.37 -5.73 1.35
N ALA A 30 -1.40 -4.39 1.45
CA ALA A 30 -1.02 -3.51 0.35
C ALA A 30 0.45 -3.68 -0.06
N VAL A 31 1.37 -3.85 0.89
CA VAL A 31 2.79 -4.15 0.61
C VAL A 31 2.91 -5.46 -0.17
N GLY A 32 2.19 -6.52 0.23
CA GLY A 32 2.17 -7.79 -0.50
C GLY A 32 1.58 -7.67 -1.91
N CYS A 33 0.50 -6.88 -2.08
CA CYS A 33 -0.08 -6.60 -3.40
C CYS A 33 0.92 -5.86 -4.32
N MET A 34 1.64 -4.85 -3.80
CA MET A 34 2.66 -4.13 -4.55
C MET A 34 3.82 -5.04 -4.95
N GLU A 35 4.26 -5.93 -4.04
CA GLU A 35 5.30 -6.92 -4.34
C GLU A 35 4.90 -7.81 -5.51
N LYS A 36 3.69 -8.33 -5.47
CA LYS A 36 3.15 -9.17 -6.55
C LYS A 36 3.10 -8.41 -7.87
N LEU A 37 2.57 -7.19 -7.86
CA LEU A 37 2.43 -6.35 -9.04
C LEU A 37 3.78 -6.06 -9.72
N TYR A 38 4.80 -5.60 -8.97
CA TYR A 38 6.07 -5.27 -9.60
C TYR A 38 6.79 -6.52 -10.14
N LYS A 39 6.77 -7.64 -9.41
CA LYS A 39 7.39 -8.89 -9.85
C LYS A 39 6.75 -9.44 -11.13
N GLU A 40 5.41 -9.49 -11.18
CA GLU A 40 4.69 -9.93 -12.37
C GLU A 40 4.90 -8.98 -13.56
N THR A 41 4.96 -7.67 -13.31
CA THR A 41 5.21 -6.67 -14.35
C THR A 41 6.62 -6.83 -14.94
N VAL A 42 7.63 -7.05 -14.10
CA VAL A 42 9.01 -7.30 -14.57
C VAL A 42 9.06 -8.57 -15.44
N GLU A 43 8.41 -9.64 -14.98
CA GLU A 43 8.40 -10.90 -15.73
C GLU A 43 7.64 -10.77 -17.05
N TYR A 44 6.49 -10.12 -17.06
CA TYR A 44 5.75 -9.80 -18.28
C TYR A 44 6.61 -9.01 -19.26
N CYS A 45 7.30 -7.96 -18.81
CA CYS A 45 8.17 -7.15 -19.67
C CYS A 45 9.36 -7.91 -20.24
N ARG A 46 9.83 -8.97 -19.55
CA ARG A 46 10.89 -9.85 -20.06
C ARG A 46 10.43 -10.76 -21.19
N GLN A 47 9.17 -11.20 -21.14
CA GLN A 47 8.62 -12.17 -22.08
C GLN A 47 7.90 -11.51 -23.26
N ARG A 48 7.25 -10.37 -23.02
CA ARG A 48 6.47 -9.67 -24.06
C ARG A 48 7.36 -9.02 -25.09
N GLU A 49 7.22 -9.42 -26.34
CA GLU A 49 7.98 -8.84 -27.47
C GLU A 49 7.12 -7.87 -28.25
N GLN A 50 7.68 -6.71 -28.56
CA GLN A 50 7.19 -5.72 -29.49
C GLN A 50 8.39 -4.97 -30.12
N PHE A 51 8.21 -4.46 -31.34
CA PHE A 51 9.26 -3.74 -32.07
C PHE A 51 10.56 -4.56 -32.22
N GLY A 52 10.44 -5.88 -32.39
CA GLY A 52 11.53 -6.80 -32.64
C GLY A 52 12.36 -7.18 -31.41
N GLN A 53 11.92 -6.87 -30.20
CA GLN A 53 12.60 -7.24 -28.95
C GLN A 53 11.65 -7.31 -27.75
N ALA A 54 12.11 -7.90 -26.64
CA ALA A 54 11.40 -7.85 -25.36
C ALA A 54 11.21 -6.40 -24.90
N ILE A 55 9.98 -6.05 -24.46
CA ILE A 55 9.68 -4.67 -24.08
C ILE A 55 10.48 -4.20 -22.87
N GLY A 56 10.91 -5.11 -22.00
CA GLY A 56 11.80 -4.83 -20.86
C GLY A 56 13.21 -4.33 -21.26
N LYS A 57 13.58 -4.35 -22.55
CA LYS A 57 14.84 -3.78 -23.04
C LYS A 57 14.74 -2.25 -23.28
N PHE A 58 13.54 -1.70 -23.32
CA PHE A 58 13.37 -0.25 -23.46
C PHE A 58 13.65 0.45 -22.13
N GLN A 59 14.63 1.36 -22.15
CA GLN A 59 15.11 2.03 -20.93
C GLN A 59 13.99 2.76 -20.17
N VAL A 60 13.05 3.38 -20.86
CA VAL A 60 11.92 4.07 -20.22
C VAL A 60 11.04 3.12 -19.40
N LEU A 61 10.90 1.85 -19.80
CA LEU A 61 10.15 0.85 -19.05
C LEU A 61 10.98 0.29 -17.90
N GLN A 62 12.31 0.17 -18.06
CA GLN A 62 13.22 -0.19 -16.98
C GLN A 62 13.16 0.81 -15.82
N HIS A 63 13.19 2.12 -16.11
CA HIS A 63 13.05 3.15 -15.08
C HIS A 63 11.73 3.02 -14.33
N ARG A 64 10.61 2.84 -15.03
CA ARG A 64 9.31 2.63 -14.38
C ARG A 64 9.28 1.42 -13.46
N MET A 65 9.88 0.29 -13.88
CA MET A 65 9.97 -0.92 -13.05
C MET A 65 10.85 -0.70 -11.82
N VAL A 66 11.94 0.05 -11.95
CA VAL A 66 12.80 0.44 -10.81
C VAL A 66 12.03 1.34 -9.84
N ASP A 67 11.28 2.33 -10.34
CA ASP A 67 10.46 3.20 -9.51
C ASP A 67 9.38 2.39 -8.74
N MET A 68 8.73 1.43 -9.40
CA MET A 68 7.77 0.52 -8.74
C MET A 68 8.43 -0.29 -7.61
N PHE A 69 9.63 -0.79 -7.83
CA PHE A 69 10.41 -1.50 -6.82
C PHE A 69 10.76 -0.59 -5.64
N MET A 70 11.22 0.64 -5.90
CA MET A 70 11.56 1.61 -4.87
C MET A 70 10.36 1.96 -4.00
N GLU A 71 9.19 2.20 -4.59
CA GLU A 71 7.95 2.48 -3.87
C GLU A 71 7.52 1.31 -2.97
N HIS A 72 7.67 0.07 -3.44
CA HIS A 72 7.44 -1.12 -2.64
C HIS A 72 8.40 -1.21 -1.45
N GLU A 73 9.72 -1.06 -1.66
CA GLU A 73 10.73 -1.18 -0.60
C GLU A 73 10.59 -0.08 0.47
N GLN A 74 10.26 1.15 0.06
CA GLN A 74 9.96 2.23 1.00
C GLN A 74 8.71 1.90 1.85
N SER A 75 7.66 1.41 1.22
CA SER A 75 6.43 1.00 1.93
C SER A 75 6.69 -0.13 2.92
N LYS A 76 7.48 -1.12 2.53
CA LYS A 76 7.90 -2.24 3.38
C LYS A 76 8.75 -1.77 4.57
N SER A 77 9.65 -0.84 4.36
CA SER A 77 10.47 -0.27 5.44
C SER A 77 9.61 0.49 6.46
N LEU A 78 8.63 1.28 6.00
CA LEU A 78 7.70 1.98 6.88
C LEU A 78 6.75 1.01 7.60
N MET A 79 6.34 -0.10 6.97
CA MET A 79 5.58 -1.17 7.62
C MET A 79 6.33 -1.73 8.83
N PHE A 80 7.59 -2.08 8.66
CA PHE A 80 8.41 -2.58 9.77
C PHE A 80 8.59 -1.52 10.86
N MET A 81 8.88 -0.28 10.50
CA MET A 81 9.01 0.81 11.48
C MET A 81 7.73 0.98 12.29
N ALA A 82 6.56 1.01 11.64
CA ALA A 82 5.28 1.17 12.33
C ALA A 82 4.97 -0.03 13.24
N ALA A 83 5.24 -1.26 12.80
CA ALA A 83 5.07 -2.46 13.62
C ALA A 83 5.97 -2.43 14.88
N MET A 84 7.24 -2.07 14.73
CA MET A 84 8.17 -1.94 15.85
C MET A 84 7.70 -0.88 16.86
N ARG A 85 7.23 0.29 16.40
CA ARG A 85 6.68 1.33 17.28
C ARG A 85 5.44 0.87 18.03
N MET A 86 4.58 0.06 17.40
CA MET A 86 3.43 -0.54 18.10
C MET A 86 3.84 -1.54 19.17
N ASP A 87 4.88 -2.33 18.92
CA ASP A 87 5.41 -3.30 19.88
C ASP A 87 6.10 -2.64 21.09
N GLU A 88 6.74 -1.48 20.87
CA GLU A 88 7.31 -0.65 21.95
C GLU A 88 6.25 -0.05 22.88
N GLY A 89 5.02 0.11 22.41
CA GLY A 89 3.85 0.60 23.13
C GLY A 89 2.97 1.52 22.29
N TYR A 90 1.65 1.42 22.46
CA TYR A 90 0.72 2.27 21.76
C TYR A 90 0.68 3.69 22.36
N GLY A 91 1.00 4.68 21.56
CA GLY A 91 1.04 6.09 21.93
C GLY A 91 1.35 6.99 20.72
N PRO A 92 1.63 8.31 20.95
CA PRO A 92 1.82 9.27 19.86
C PRO A 92 2.88 8.87 18.83
N GLU A 93 3.98 8.25 19.24
CA GLU A 93 5.04 7.80 18.33
C GLU A 93 4.56 6.64 17.42
N ALA A 94 3.81 5.69 17.99
CA ALA A 94 3.20 4.62 17.21
C ALA A 94 2.15 5.19 16.23
N GLN A 95 1.29 6.08 16.69
CA GLN A 95 0.26 6.74 15.87
C GLN A 95 0.88 7.54 14.71
N LYS A 96 1.98 8.25 14.95
CA LYS A 96 2.79 8.93 13.90
C LYS A 96 3.32 7.95 12.89
N ALA A 97 3.98 6.88 13.34
CA ALA A 97 4.55 5.87 12.45
C ALA A 97 3.47 5.20 11.58
N ILE A 98 2.31 4.85 12.16
CA ILE A 98 1.17 4.27 11.45
C ILE A 98 0.62 5.26 10.42
N SER A 99 0.50 6.55 10.78
CA SER A 99 0.03 7.58 9.85
C SER A 99 1.02 7.78 8.69
N ALA A 100 2.32 7.80 8.95
CA ALA A 100 3.36 7.87 7.91
C ALA A 100 3.27 6.65 6.98
N PHE A 101 3.14 5.44 7.53
CA PHE A 101 2.96 4.22 6.76
C PHE A 101 1.70 4.29 5.90
N LYS A 102 0.57 4.73 6.44
CA LYS A 102 -0.70 4.84 5.69
C LYS A 102 -0.62 5.85 4.55
N VAL A 103 0.08 6.98 4.75
CA VAL A 103 0.36 7.95 3.66
C VAL A 103 1.16 7.29 2.55
N GLN A 104 2.22 6.56 2.90
CA GLN A 104 3.08 5.90 1.92
C GLN A 104 2.31 4.87 1.10
N ILE A 105 1.60 3.94 1.75
CA ILE A 105 0.86 2.90 1.01
C ILE A 105 -0.24 3.45 0.12
N GLY A 106 -0.90 4.55 0.50
CA GLY A 106 -1.90 5.21 -0.34
C GLY A 106 -1.29 5.77 -1.64
N LYS A 107 -0.14 6.41 -1.54
CA LYS A 107 0.60 6.97 -2.69
C LYS A 107 1.24 5.88 -3.53
N SER A 108 2.03 5.01 -2.89
CA SER A 108 2.78 3.94 -3.56
C SER A 108 1.85 2.90 -4.19
N GLY A 109 0.77 2.52 -3.51
CA GLY A 109 -0.22 1.58 -4.04
C GLY A 109 -0.86 2.07 -5.34
N LYS A 110 -1.22 3.34 -5.38
CA LYS A 110 -1.73 3.98 -6.61
C LYS A 110 -0.68 4.01 -7.71
N PHE A 111 0.55 4.42 -7.38
CA PHE A 111 1.65 4.51 -8.35
C PHE A 111 2.00 3.13 -8.93
N VAL A 112 2.25 2.14 -8.08
CA VAL A 112 2.60 0.78 -8.50
C VAL A 112 1.47 0.13 -9.30
N GLY A 113 0.23 0.26 -8.85
CA GLY A 113 -0.94 -0.29 -9.53
C GLY A 113 -1.15 0.31 -10.92
N GLN A 114 -1.08 1.63 -11.05
CA GLN A 114 -1.23 2.31 -12.34
C GLN A 114 -0.11 1.95 -13.31
N ASN A 115 1.15 1.89 -12.85
CA ASN A 115 2.28 1.50 -13.69
C ASN A 115 2.19 0.03 -14.11
N ALA A 116 1.75 -0.87 -13.22
CA ALA A 116 1.54 -2.27 -13.57
C ALA A 116 0.50 -2.42 -14.71
N VAL A 117 -0.67 -1.79 -14.56
CA VAL A 117 -1.69 -1.78 -15.62
C VAL A 117 -1.15 -1.19 -16.92
N GLN A 118 -0.43 -0.07 -16.85
CA GLN A 118 0.14 0.60 -18.01
C GLN A 118 1.15 -0.27 -18.75
N LEU A 119 2.05 -0.96 -18.02
CA LEU A 119 3.08 -1.81 -18.64
C LEU A 119 2.52 -3.11 -19.24
N HIS A 120 1.39 -3.60 -18.74
CA HIS A 120 0.67 -4.72 -19.35
C HIS A 120 -0.20 -4.28 -20.54
N GLY A 121 -0.44 -2.97 -20.70
CA GLY A 121 -1.28 -2.45 -21.78
C GLY A 121 -2.72 -2.98 -21.72
N GLY A 122 -3.31 -3.32 -22.84
CA GLY A 122 -4.68 -3.84 -22.92
C GLY A 122 -4.91 -5.08 -22.02
N MET A 123 -3.93 -5.95 -21.88
CA MET A 123 -4.01 -7.14 -21.02
C MET A 123 -4.16 -6.79 -19.52
N GLY A 124 -3.59 -5.68 -19.06
CA GLY A 124 -3.73 -5.21 -17.68
C GLY A 124 -5.15 -4.77 -17.29
N MET A 125 -6.03 -4.61 -18.27
CA MET A 125 -7.44 -4.23 -18.07
C MET A 125 -8.40 -5.42 -18.17
N THR A 126 -7.91 -6.61 -18.54
CA THR A 126 -8.73 -7.80 -18.68
C THR A 126 -8.89 -8.53 -17.33
N GLU A 127 -9.94 -9.34 -17.23
CA GLU A 127 -10.17 -10.20 -16.06
C GLU A 127 -9.28 -11.47 -16.07
N GLU A 128 -8.53 -11.70 -17.17
CA GLU A 128 -7.65 -12.86 -17.32
C GLU A 128 -6.36 -12.73 -16.48
N LEU A 129 -5.90 -11.50 -16.24
CA LEU A 129 -4.72 -11.22 -15.42
C LEU A 129 -5.12 -10.64 -14.07
N SER A 130 -4.41 -11.08 -13.03
CA SER A 130 -4.60 -10.61 -11.64
C SER A 130 -4.24 -9.14 -11.43
N ILE A 131 -3.55 -8.51 -12.37
CA ILE A 131 -3.05 -7.12 -12.27
C ILE A 131 -4.17 -6.13 -11.94
N GLY A 132 -5.28 -6.19 -12.68
CA GLY A 132 -6.45 -5.32 -12.43
C GLY A 132 -7.08 -5.53 -11.05
N HIS A 133 -7.10 -6.77 -10.55
CA HIS A 133 -7.66 -7.09 -9.23
C HIS A 133 -6.80 -6.48 -8.11
N TYR A 134 -5.47 -6.62 -8.16
CA TYR A 134 -4.56 -6.00 -7.20
C TYR A 134 -4.63 -4.47 -7.24
N PHE A 135 -4.72 -3.87 -8.43
CA PHE A 135 -4.88 -2.42 -8.56
C PHE A 135 -6.18 -1.92 -7.92
N LYS A 136 -7.32 -2.59 -8.19
CA LYS A 136 -8.61 -2.29 -7.54
C LYS A 136 -8.48 -2.41 -6.01
N ARG A 137 -7.83 -3.47 -5.51
CA ARG A 137 -7.66 -3.69 -4.07
C ARG A 137 -6.81 -2.59 -3.42
N LEU A 138 -5.69 -2.20 -4.02
CA LEU A 138 -4.85 -1.09 -3.54
C LEU A 138 -5.62 0.24 -3.49
N THR A 139 -6.47 0.51 -4.48
CA THR A 139 -7.32 1.69 -4.51
C THR A 139 -8.32 1.70 -3.35
N ILE A 140 -8.91 0.55 -3.01
CA ILE A 140 -9.82 0.42 -1.88
C ILE A 140 -9.07 0.59 -0.56
N ILE A 141 -7.89 0.00 -0.41
CA ILE A 141 -7.07 0.12 0.81
C ILE A 141 -6.72 1.58 1.12
N ASP A 142 -6.48 2.42 0.10
CA ASP A 142 -6.24 3.86 0.34
C ASP A 142 -7.43 4.52 1.03
N THR A 143 -8.66 4.14 0.70
CA THR A 143 -9.86 4.75 1.29
C THR A 143 -10.24 4.19 2.67
N LEU A 144 -9.83 2.96 2.99
CA LEU A 144 -10.13 2.34 4.28
C LEU A 144 -9.41 3.04 5.42
N PHE A 145 -10.10 3.31 6.51
CA PHE A 145 -9.58 3.96 7.73
C PHE A 145 -8.95 5.34 7.51
N GLY A 146 -9.37 6.06 6.48
CA GLY A 146 -8.82 7.35 6.08
C GLY A 146 -7.76 7.23 4.96
N ASN A 147 -7.79 8.17 4.04
CA ASN A 147 -6.88 8.22 2.89
C ASN A 147 -5.52 8.88 3.24
N ALA A 148 -4.62 8.93 2.26
CA ALA A 148 -3.29 9.54 2.43
C ALA A 148 -3.35 10.98 2.94
N ASP A 149 -4.31 11.81 2.46
CA ASP A 149 -4.43 13.22 2.88
C ASP A 149 -4.91 13.35 4.33
N PHE A 150 -5.83 12.48 4.77
CA PHE A 150 -6.26 12.42 6.16
C PHE A 150 -5.09 12.09 7.09
N HIS A 151 -4.32 11.05 6.76
CA HIS A 151 -3.18 10.63 7.59
C HIS A 151 -2.01 11.59 7.55
N LEU A 152 -1.82 12.34 6.46
CA LEU A 152 -0.82 13.41 6.41
C LEU A 152 -1.17 14.53 7.40
N LYS A 153 -2.44 14.91 7.50
CA LYS A 153 -2.91 15.89 8.50
C LYS A 153 -2.78 15.34 9.92
N ARG A 154 -3.17 14.06 10.13
CA ARG A 154 -3.05 13.41 11.45
C ARG A 154 -1.59 13.37 11.89
N PHE A 155 -0.66 13.01 11.01
CA PHE A 155 0.78 13.00 11.29
C PHE A 155 1.30 14.37 11.75
N GLY A 156 0.84 15.44 11.10
CA GLY A 156 1.26 16.80 11.46
C GLY A 156 0.61 17.34 12.75
N ALA A 157 -0.45 16.72 13.24
CA ALA A 157 -1.16 17.10 14.45
C ALA A 157 -0.69 16.36 15.72
N LEU A 158 0.00 15.24 15.56
CA LEU A 158 0.62 14.44 16.61
C LEU A 158 2.06 14.89 16.90
#